data_097ea11557dc368430bac0c8b67c10c1
#
_entry.id   097ea11557dc368430bac0c8b67c10c1
#
_cell.length_a   1.000
_cell.length_b   1.000
_cell.length_c   1.000
_cell.angle_alpha   90.00
_cell.angle_beta   90.00
_cell.angle_gamma   90.00
#
_symmetry.space_group_name_H-M   'P 1'
#
loop_
_entity.id
_entity.type
_entity.pdbx_description
1 polymer ?
#
loop_
_entity_poly.entity_id
_entity_poly.type
_entity_poly.pdbx_seq_one_letter_code
_entity_poly.pdbx_strand_id
1 'polypeptide(L)'
;MRYTFNNRYFNDTHEGLPVEGYAAWLERMAEHELIDVRLDTDWFDAAATIRAENPDAPVVYTGPLDRYFGYSEGRLGWRTLDFEQEVLATGDFQGTPVMNYNDADVPYTRIHEFRHFHPERSEYPADKTVIVKELSLIHI
;
A
#
# COMPACT_ATOMS: atom_id res chain seq x y z
N MET A 1 18.30 12.60 6.83
CA MET A 1 18.05 13.68 5.85
C MET A 1 19.23 13.71 4.90
N ARG A 2 19.03 13.54 3.59
CA ARG A 2 20.12 13.62 2.61
C ARG A 2 20.25 15.08 2.15
N TYR A 3 21.39 15.70 2.40
CA TYR A 3 21.71 17.05 1.92
C TYR A 3 22.30 17.00 0.50
N THR A 4 21.56 16.43 -0.45
CA THR A 4 21.98 16.33 -1.85
C THR A 4 20.84 16.79 -2.75
N PHE A 5 21.16 17.40 -3.89
CA PHE A 5 20.19 17.76 -4.94
C PHE A 5 19.61 16.55 -5.70
N ASN A 6 19.68 15.35 -5.11
CA ASN A 6 19.09 14.17 -5.69
C ASN A 6 17.63 14.08 -5.25
N ASN A 7 16.70 14.23 -6.18
CA ASN A 7 15.26 14.13 -5.96
C ASN A 7 14.76 12.66 -5.86
N ARG A 8 15.65 11.69 -6.06
CA ARG A 8 15.31 10.28 -5.89
C ARG A 8 15.41 9.89 -4.42
N TYR A 9 14.37 9.23 -3.93
CA TYR A 9 14.35 8.68 -2.57
C TYR A 9 15.20 7.41 -2.46
N PHE A 10 15.11 6.54 -3.46
CA PHE A 10 15.91 5.33 -3.60
C PHE A 10 16.92 5.46 -4.74
N ASN A 11 17.97 4.65 -4.71
CA ASN A 11 19.00 4.58 -5.77
C ASN A 11 18.87 3.26 -6.55
N ASP A 12 17.67 2.72 -6.67
CA ASP A 12 17.41 1.50 -7.40
C ASP A 12 17.60 1.69 -8.91
N THR A 13 18.06 0.63 -9.58
CA THR A 13 18.28 0.65 -11.04
C THR A 13 16.96 0.76 -11.79
N HIS A 14 15.90 0.15 -11.22
CA HIS A 14 14.56 0.13 -11.78
C HIS A 14 13.57 0.62 -10.74
N GLU A 15 12.74 1.56 -11.11
CA GLU A 15 11.62 2.07 -10.32
C GLU A 15 10.44 2.35 -11.24
N GLY A 16 9.24 2.11 -10.75
CA GLY A 16 8.02 2.35 -11.53
C GLY A 16 6.77 1.85 -10.82
N LEU A 17 5.64 2.15 -11.42
CA LEU A 17 4.34 1.63 -11.04
C LEU A 17 3.79 0.78 -12.19
N PRO A 18 3.08 -0.33 -11.91
CA PRO A 18 2.46 -1.10 -12.99
C PRO A 18 1.35 -0.28 -13.65
N VAL A 19 1.44 -0.11 -14.96
CA VAL A 19 0.48 0.70 -15.76
C VAL A 19 -0.95 0.18 -15.63
N GLU A 20 -1.10 -1.16 -15.60
CA GLU A 20 -2.40 -1.84 -15.44
C GLU A 20 -2.85 -1.98 -13.97
N GLY A 21 -2.05 -1.46 -13.04
CA GLY A 21 -2.30 -1.55 -11.62
C GLY A 21 -1.74 -2.80 -10.95
N TYR A 22 -1.68 -2.78 -9.63
CA TYR A 22 -1.09 -3.86 -8.83
C TYR A 22 -1.90 -5.15 -8.89
N ALA A 23 -3.24 -5.06 -8.99
CA ALA A 23 -4.09 -6.24 -9.05
C ALA A 23 -3.72 -7.12 -10.26
N ALA A 24 -3.72 -6.54 -11.46
CA ALA A 24 -3.36 -7.25 -12.69
C ALA A 24 -1.93 -7.81 -12.66
N TRP A 25 -1.00 -7.11 -12.02
CA TRP A 25 0.37 -7.58 -11.86
C TRP A 25 0.45 -8.79 -10.92
N LEU A 26 -0.22 -8.74 -9.76
CA LEU A 26 -0.26 -9.85 -8.79
C LEU A 26 -1.02 -11.06 -9.33
N GLU A 27 -2.12 -10.84 -10.06
CA GLU A 27 -2.87 -11.91 -10.74
C GLU A 27 -1.98 -12.67 -11.71
N ARG A 28 -1.22 -11.98 -12.57
CA ARG A 28 -0.27 -12.63 -13.49
C ARG A 28 0.83 -13.41 -12.77
N MET A 29 1.26 -12.96 -11.58
CA MET A 29 2.21 -13.74 -10.78
C MET A 29 1.55 -14.98 -10.18
N ALA A 30 0.32 -14.88 -9.72
CA ALA A 30 -0.44 -15.96 -9.10
C ALA A 30 -0.87 -17.06 -10.09
N GLU A 31 -0.99 -16.72 -11.39
CA GLU A 31 -1.35 -17.67 -12.47
C GLU A 31 -0.21 -18.63 -12.85
N HIS A 32 0.96 -18.52 -12.23
CA HIS A 32 2.08 -19.41 -12.54
C HIS A 32 1.79 -20.85 -12.11
N GLU A 33 2.09 -21.83 -12.99
CA GLU A 33 1.78 -23.25 -12.80
C GLU A 33 2.32 -23.90 -11.52
N LEU A 34 3.36 -23.32 -10.92
CA LEU A 34 3.97 -23.78 -9.67
C LEU A 34 3.39 -23.09 -8.42
N ILE A 35 2.37 -22.28 -8.58
CA ILE A 35 1.74 -21.53 -7.48
C ILE A 35 0.30 -22.00 -7.31
N ASP A 36 -0.04 -22.51 -6.11
CA ASP A 36 -1.41 -22.84 -5.71
C ASP A 36 -1.95 -21.74 -4.79
N VAL A 37 -2.87 -20.92 -5.32
CA VAL A 37 -3.50 -19.82 -4.58
C VAL A 37 -4.80 -20.30 -3.96
N ARG A 38 -4.89 -20.28 -2.64
CA ARG A 38 -6.09 -20.64 -1.88
C ARG A 38 -6.68 -19.39 -1.23
N LEU A 39 -7.67 -18.80 -1.87
CA LEU A 39 -8.42 -17.67 -1.32
C LEU A 39 -9.37 -18.12 -0.20
N ASP A 40 -9.84 -17.17 0.60
CA ASP A 40 -10.78 -17.40 1.73
C ASP A 40 -10.33 -18.50 2.70
N THR A 41 -9.00 -18.64 2.85
CA THR A 41 -8.38 -19.70 3.65
C THR A 41 -7.66 -19.09 4.85
N ASP A 42 -8.18 -19.28 6.05
CA ASP A 42 -7.49 -18.86 7.27
C ASP A 42 -6.37 -19.86 7.59
N TRP A 43 -5.17 -19.32 7.81
CA TRP A 43 -3.99 -20.14 8.14
C TRP A 43 -4.21 -21.02 9.37
N PHE A 44 -4.87 -20.51 10.41
CA PHE A 44 -5.05 -21.25 11.66
C PHE A 44 -6.00 -22.43 11.54
N ASP A 45 -6.93 -22.37 10.59
CA ASP A 45 -7.85 -23.48 10.29
C ASP A 45 -7.21 -24.50 9.35
N ALA A 46 -6.42 -24.04 8.38
CA ALA A 46 -5.86 -24.86 7.32
C ALA A 46 -4.44 -25.38 7.57
N ALA A 47 -3.72 -24.82 8.54
CA ALA A 47 -2.28 -25.08 8.73
C ALA A 47 -1.92 -26.57 8.90
N ALA A 48 -2.73 -27.33 9.63
CA ALA A 48 -2.47 -28.75 9.85
C ALA A 48 -2.54 -29.55 8.54
N THR A 49 -3.55 -29.30 7.71
CA THR A 49 -3.72 -29.93 6.41
C THR A 49 -2.63 -29.52 5.43
N ILE A 50 -2.33 -28.22 5.34
CA ILE A 50 -1.30 -27.70 4.42
C ILE A 50 0.09 -28.25 4.79
N ARG A 51 0.42 -28.35 6.07
CA ARG A 51 1.68 -28.95 6.54
C ARG A 51 1.77 -30.44 6.28
N ALA A 52 0.65 -31.17 6.37
CA ALA A 52 0.60 -32.59 6.05
C ALA A 52 0.80 -32.85 4.55
N GLU A 53 0.26 -31.99 3.70
CA GLU A 53 0.46 -32.03 2.25
C GLU A 53 1.89 -31.66 1.84
N ASN A 54 2.56 -30.79 2.62
CA ASN A 54 3.86 -30.21 2.31
C ASN A 54 4.78 -30.21 3.54
N PRO A 55 5.22 -31.39 4.03
CA PRO A 55 5.91 -31.52 5.32
C PRO A 55 7.24 -30.78 5.42
N ASP A 56 7.95 -30.64 4.30
CA ASP A 56 9.28 -30.02 4.24
C ASP A 56 9.25 -28.56 3.77
N ALA A 57 8.06 -28.01 3.46
CA ALA A 57 7.96 -26.65 2.96
C ALA A 57 8.15 -25.63 4.09
N PRO A 58 9.00 -24.60 3.92
CA PRO A 58 9.08 -23.51 4.85
C PRO A 58 7.78 -22.68 4.85
N VAL A 59 7.41 -22.15 6.01
CA VAL A 59 6.23 -21.28 6.15
C VAL A 59 6.68 -19.85 6.37
N VAL A 60 6.20 -18.95 5.51
CA VAL A 60 6.35 -17.51 5.68
C VAL A 60 4.98 -16.93 6.03
N TYR A 61 4.77 -16.62 7.32
CA TYR A 61 3.54 -16.04 7.80
C TYR A 61 3.62 -14.51 7.76
N THR A 62 2.78 -13.87 6.94
CA THR A 62 2.76 -12.42 6.75
C THR A 62 1.58 -11.73 7.46
N GLY A 63 0.77 -12.50 8.22
CA GLY A 63 -0.33 -11.98 9.01
C GLY A 63 0.13 -11.32 10.33
N PRO A 64 -0.81 -10.91 11.20
CA PRO A 64 -0.50 -10.27 12.47
C PRO A 64 0.34 -11.18 13.38
N LEU A 65 1.49 -10.67 13.80
CA LEU A 65 2.47 -11.43 14.60
C LEU A 65 1.89 -11.86 15.95
N ASP A 66 1.17 -10.99 16.62
CA ASP A 66 0.50 -11.26 17.89
C ASP A 66 -0.55 -12.37 17.76
N ARG A 67 -1.28 -12.40 16.64
CA ARG A 67 -2.22 -13.49 16.33
C ARG A 67 -1.50 -14.82 16.14
N TYR A 68 -0.33 -14.82 15.49
CA TYR A 68 0.46 -16.04 15.30
C TYR A 68 0.82 -16.71 16.64
N PHE A 69 1.10 -15.91 17.65
CA PHE A 69 1.39 -16.38 19.01
C PHE A 69 0.13 -16.44 19.91
N GLY A 70 -1.08 -16.45 19.35
CA GLY A 70 -2.32 -16.55 20.09
C GLY A 70 -2.56 -15.43 21.09
N TYR A 71 -1.97 -14.25 20.83
CA TYR A 71 -2.03 -13.06 21.70
C TYR A 71 -1.49 -13.30 23.12
N SER A 72 -0.58 -14.27 23.32
CA SER A 72 -0.03 -14.66 24.62
C SER A 72 0.62 -13.51 25.40
N GLU A 73 1.23 -12.55 24.68
CA GLU A 73 1.86 -11.35 25.23
C GLU A 73 0.98 -10.09 25.07
N GLY A 74 -0.28 -10.28 24.73
CA GLY A 74 -1.21 -9.19 24.44
C GLY A 74 -1.28 -8.82 22.95
N ARG A 75 -2.07 -7.79 22.64
CA ARG A 75 -2.26 -7.29 21.28
C ARG A 75 -1.29 -6.16 20.98
N LEU A 76 -0.71 -6.16 19.79
CA LEU A 76 0.09 -5.06 19.30
C LEU A 76 -0.81 -3.88 18.91
N GLY A 77 -0.38 -2.67 19.29
CA GLY A 77 -1.03 -1.45 18.83
C GLY A 77 -0.72 -1.17 17.37
N TRP A 78 -1.67 -0.57 16.65
CA TRP A 78 -1.47 -0.10 15.28
C TRP A 78 -2.05 1.30 15.09
N ARG A 79 -1.64 1.94 14.01
CA ARG A 79 -2.25 3.19 13.54
C ARG A 79 -3.18 2.88 12.37
N THR A 80 -4.37 3.45 12.43
CA THR A 80 -5.31 3.45 11.30
C THR A 80 -5.09 4.73 10.50
N LEU A 81 -5.24 4.60 9.19
CA LEU A 81 -5.30 5.73 8.28
C LEU A 81 -6.73 5.88 7.79
N ASP A 82 -7.24 7.11 7.86
CA ASP A 82 -8.47 7.49 7.17
C ASP A 82 -8.10 8.31 5.93
N PHE A 83 -8.88 8.16 4.88
CA PHE A 83 -8.67 8.81 3.60
C PHE A 83 -9.88 9.65 3.24
N GLU A 84 -9.68 10.96 3.13
CA GLU A 84 -10.69 11.90 2.67
C GLU A 84 -10.43 12.28 1.21
N GLN A 85 -11.36 11.92 0.32
CA GLN A 85 -11.28 12.24 -1.09
C GLN A 85 -12.02 13.54 -1.40
N GLU A 86 -11.39 14.41 -2.20
CA GLU A 86 -11.96 15.68 -2.64
C GLU A 86 -11.71 15.89 -4.14
N VAL A 87 -12.72 16.39 -4.84
CA VAL A 87 -12.61 16.82 -6.24
C VAL A 87 -12.45 18.34 -6.29
N LEU A 88 -11.32 18.79 -6.81
CA LEU A 88 -11.00 20.23 -6.94
C LEU A 88 -11.24 20.71 -8.36
N ALA A 89 -11.71 21.97 -8.48
CA ALA A 89 -11.91 22.67 -9.75
C ALA A 89 -10.58 23.30 -10.24
N THR A 90 -9.54 22.49 -10.31
CA THR A 90 -8.23 22.84 -10.87
C THR A 90 -7.64 21.61 -11.51
N GLY A 91 -6.93 21.78 -12.63
CA GLY A 91 -6.33 20.64 -13.34
C GLY A 91 -5.09 20.06 -12.66
N ASP A 92 -4.46 20.85 -11.78
CA ASP A 92 -3.29 20.45 -10.99
C ASP A 92 -3.33 21.21 -9.66
N PHE A 93 -3.21 20.50 -8.56
CA PHE A 93 -3.26 21.09 -7.23
C PHE A 93 -1.85 21.27 -6.64
N GLN A 94 -1.01 20.26 -6.71
CA GLN A 94 0.28 20.25 -6.00
C GLN A 94 1.49 19.92 -6.88
N GLY A 95 1.30 19.59 -8.16
CA GLY A 95 2.38 19.34 -9.12
C GLY A 95 3.22 18.09 -8.83
N THR A 96 2.77 17.23 -7.90
CA THR A 96 3.51 16.04 -7.45
C THR A 96 2.53 14.97 -6.96
N PRO A 97 2.88 13.66 -7.09
CA PRO A 97 2.00 12.58 -6.64
C PRO A 97 1.68 12.62 -5.14
N VAL A 98 2.66 12.99 -4.31
CA VAL A 98 2.54 13.00 -2.84
C VAL A 98 3.26 14.20 -2.26
N MET A 99 2.57 14.93 -1.38
CA MET A 99 3.17 15.97 -0.55
C MET A 99 2.93 15.65 0.94
N ASN A 100 4.00 15.69 1.73
CA ASN A 100 3.91 15.50 3.18
C ASN A 100 3.75 16.83 3.91
N TYR A 101 2.95 16.82 4.96
CA TYR A 101 2.67 17.95 5.84
C TYR A 101 3.13 17.60 7.26
N ASN A 102 3.96 18.45 7.84
CA ASN A 102 4.56 18.23 9.16
C ASN A 102 4.13 19.28 10.19
N ASP A 103 3.30 20.25 9.78
CA ASP A 103 2.83 21.32 10.65
C ASP A 103 1.77 20.80 11.63
N ALA A 104 1.87 21.23 12.88
CA ALA A 104 1.01 20.71 13.96
C ALA A 104 -0.46 21.13 13.84
N ASP A 105 -0.76 22.18 13.10
CA ASP A 105 -2.09 22.71 12.83
C ASP A 105 -2.76 22.10 11.58
N VAL A 106 -2.03 21.27 10.83
CA VAL A 106 -2.57 20.54 9.67
C VAL A 106 -3.06 19.17 10.13
N PRO A 107 -4.36 18.84 9.93
CA PRO A 107 -4.95 17.61 10.48
C PRO A 107 -4.60 16.34 9.68
N TYR A 108 -3.96 16.46 8.53
CA TYR A 108 -3.55 15.34 7.68
C TYR A 108 -2.03 15.26 7.55
N THR A 109 -1.50 14.07 7.35
CA THR A 109 -0.06 13.82 7.24
C THR A 109 0.46 13.98 5.83
N ARG A 110 -0.39 13.75 4.84
CA ARG A 110 -0.05 13.93 3.41
C ARG A 110 -1.29 14.11 2.54
N ILE A 111 -1.03 14.64 1.34
CA ILE A 111 -2.00 14.68 0.25
C ILE A 111 -1.45 13.86 -0.92
N HIS A 112 -2.30 13.01 -1.46
CA HIS A 112 -2.06 12.29 -2.71
C HIS A 112 -2.85 12.96 -3.85
N GLU A 113 -2.17 13.21 -4.98
CA GLU A 113 -2.79 13.63 -6.23
C GLU A 113 -2.50 12.58 -7.30
N PHE A 114 -3.42 11.64 -7.48
CA PHE A 114 -3.19 10.39 -8.19
C PHE A 114 -2.86 10.55 -9.68
N ARG A 115 -3.30 11.63 -10.33
CA ARG A 115 -2.98 11.90 -11.73
C ARG A 115 -1.48 11.92 -12.04
N HIS A 116 -0.66 12.31 -11.07
CA HIS A 116 0.79 12.37 -11.22
C HIS A 116 1.48 11.02 -11.12
N PHE A 117 0.81 9.97 -10.62
CA PHE A 117 1.32 8.61 -10.63
C PHE A 117 1.21 7.95 -12.01
N HIS A 118 0.31 8.44 -12.86
CA HIS A 118 0.01 7.89 -14.17
C HIS A 118 0.06 8.99 -15.25
N PRO A 119 1.23 9.60 -15.51
CA PRO A 119 1.37 10.68 -16.49
C PRO A 119 1.12 10.22 -17.93
N GLU A 120 1.13 8.90 -18.17
CA GLU A 120 0.79 8.29 -19.47
C GLU A 120 -0.68 8.36 -19.81
N ARG A 121 -1.56 8.59 -18.83
CA ARG A 121 -3.01 8.68 -19.03
C ARG A 121 -3.39 10.07 -19.52
N SER A 122 -4.01 10.12 -20.70
CA SER A 122 -4.44 11.38 -21.33
C SER A 122 -5.89 11.78 -21.01
N GLU A 123 -6.65 10.89 -20.37
CA GLU A 123 -8.07 11.07 -20.08
C GLU A 123 -8.37 11.93 -18.84
N TYR A 124 -7.36 12.37 -18.13
CA TYR A 124 -7.56 13.26 -16.97
C TYR A 124 -8.12 14.60 -17.40
N PRO A 125 -9.22 15.10 -16.76
CA PRO A 125 -9.77 16.43 -17.04
C PRO A 125 -8.72 17.51 -16.83
N ALA A 126 -8.69 18.49 -17.74
CA ALA A 126 -7.76 19.61 -17.65
C ALA A 126 -8.14 20.64 -16.57
N ASP A 127 -9.42 20.67 -16.18
CA ASP A 127 -10.01 21.66 -15.26
C ASP A 127 -10.32 21.08 -13.87
N LYS A 128 -10.05 19.79 -13.64
CA LYS A 128 -10.35 19.12 -12.36
C LYS A 128 -9.26 18.13 -11.99
N THR A 129 -9.05 17.99 -10.68
CA THR A 129 -8.23 16.91 -10.12
C THR A 129 -8.89 16.31 -8.89
N VAL A 130 -8.46 15.10 -8.55
CA VAL A 130 -8.84 14.40 -7.30
C VAL A 130 -7.65 14.38 -6.38
N ILE A 131 -7.84 14.86 -5.17
CA ILE A 131 -6.88 14.72 -4.10
C ILE A 131 -7.41 13.77 -3.02
N VAL A 132 -6.50 13.12 -2.31
CA VAL A 132 -6.82 12.30 -1.15
C VAL A 132 -5.93 12.73 0.01
N LYS A 133 -6.57 13.22 1.07
CA LYS A 133 -5.91 13.55 2.34
C LYS A 133 -5.80 12.31 3.20
N GLU A 134 -4.61 12.05 3.73
CA GLU A 134 -4.34 10.94 4.63
C GLU A 134 -4.31 11.42 6.08
N LEU A 135 -5.29 10.99 6.87
CA LEU A 135 -5.36 11.28 8.30
C LEU A 135 -4.84 10.08 9.08
N SER A 136 -3.89 10.33 9.98
CA SER A 136 -3.34 9.29 10.86
C SER A 136 -4.07 9.29 12.19
N LEU A 137 -4.85 8.24 12.46
CA LEU A 137 -5.53 8.04 13.72
C LEU A 137 -4.72 7.09 14.62
N ILE A 138 -4.51 7.47 15.85
CA ILE A 138 -3.89 6.60 16.86
C ILE A 138 -5.03 5.92 17.61
N HIS A 139 -5.15 4.61 17.45
CA HIS A 139 -5.96 3.77 18.32
C HIS A 139 -5.04 3.19 19.39
N ILE A 140 -5.26 3.61 20.62
CA ILE A 140 -4.59 3.06 21.81
C ILE A 140 -5.52 2.05 22.46
#